data_2ede51ab0d8432d316962e33b1a1dbe7
#
_entry.id   2ede51ab0d8432d316962e33b1a1dbe7
#
_cell.length_a   1.000
_cell.length_b   1.000
_cell.length_c   1.000
_cell.angle_alpha   90.00
_cell.angle_beta   90.00
_cell.angle_gamma   90.00
#
_symmetry.space_group_name_H-M   'P 1'
#
loop_
_entity.id
_entity.type
_entity.pdbx_description
1 polymer ?
#
loop_
_entity_poly.entity_id
_entity_poly.type
_entity_poly.pdbx_seq_one_letter_code
_entity_poly.pdbx_strand_id
1 'polypeptide(L)'
;MDGANMNAQVGLCRPGDIGADVCHLNLHKTFCIPHGGGGPGMGPIGVAAHLAPFLPGHPVVTTGGSQAIPPISAAPWGSASILLISWAYLHLMGGIGLREATKFAILSANYIAARLKDAFPVLYAGKNGRVAHECILDVRQLKASSGVEAEDVAKRLMDYGFHAPTLSFPVAGTLMVEPTESEPLAELDRFCDAMLAIRAEIKAIEDGTLPRDHNPLKHAPHPQAVVIASTWDRPYSREQAVFPTAHTKKHKYWPTVARVNNVHGDRHLVCSCPPTSDWAT
;
A
#
# COMPACT_ATOMS: atom_id res chain seq x y z
N MET A 1 7.81 -18.32 8.87
CA MET A 1 7.82 -17.43 7.68
C MET A 1 6.60 -16.53 7.72
N ASP A 2 6.79 -15.24 7.54
CA ASP A 2 5.68 -14.32 7.25
C ASP A 2 5.33 -14.44 5.75
N GLY A 3 4.20 -15.04 5.47
CA GLY A 3 3.64 -15.22 4.13
C GLY A 3 2.41 -14.33 3.90
N ALA A 4 2.28 -13.23 4.66
CA ALA A 4 1.15 -12.33 4.56
C ALA A 4 0.89 -11.92 3.11
N ASN A 5 1.95 -11.56 2.37
CA ASN A 5 1.88 -11.30 0.94
C ASN A 5 2.71 -12.36 0.17
N MET A 6 2.04 -13.13 -0.66
CA MET A 6 2.61 -14.22 -1.46
C MET A 6 2.78 -13.85 -2.94
N ASN A 7 2.63 -12.59 -3.33
CA ASN A 7 2.61 -12.17 -4.74
C ASN A 7 3.92 -12.45 -5.51
N ALA A 8 5.04 -12.66 -4.80
CA ALA A 8 6.29 -13.08 -5.44
C ALA A 8 6.55 -14.59 -5.41
N GLN A 9 5.63 -15.40 -4.87
CA GLN A 9 5.93 -16.80 -4.51
C GLN A 9 4.99 -17.82 -5.15
N VAL A 10 3.71 -17.50 -5.32
CA VAL A 10 2.70 -18.48 -5.77
C VAL A 10 3.09 -19.12 -7.10
N GLY A 11 3.22 -20.44 -7.11
CA GLY A 11 3.62 -21.22 -8.27
C GLY A 11 5.11 -21.14 -8.66
N LEU A 12 5.94 -20.35 -7.93
CA LEU A 12 7.38 -20.24 -8.15
C LEU A 12 8.20 -20.92 -7.03
N CYS A 13 7.78 -20.78 -5.78
CA CYS A 13 8.41 -21.45 -4.64
C CYS A 13 7.38 -21.82 -3.59
N ARG A 14 7.76 -22.72 -2.68
CA ARG A 14 6.91 -23.16 -1.57
C ARG A 14 7.58 -22.87 -0.23
N PRO A 15 6.84 -22.36 0.78
CA PRO A 15 7.39 -22.11 2.12
C PRO A 15 8.12 -23.32 2.72
N GLY A 16 7.58 -24.52 2.56
CA GLY A 16 8.21 -25.74 3.04
C GLY A 16 9.58 -26.04 2.39
N ASP A 17 9.75 -25.72 1.09
CA ASP A 17 11.03 -25.99 0.37
C ASP A 17 12.15 -25.08 0.85
N ILE A 18 11.83 -23.91 1.39
CA ILE A 18 12.80 -22.98 1.97
C ILE A 18 13.00 -23.19 3.47
N GLY A 19 12.41 -24.24 4.05
CA GLY A 19 12.60 -24.65 5.45
C GLY A 19 11.70 -23.95 6.47
N ALA A 20 10.59 -23.37 6.05
CA ALA A 20 9.64 -22.76 6.97
C ALA A 20 8.82 -23.84 7.71
N ASP A 21 8.85 -23.81 9.04
CA ASP A 21 8.03 -24.68 9.89
C ASP A 21 6.59 -24.18 10.05
N VAL A 22 6.41 -22.86 9.98
CA VAL A 22 5.12 -22.18 10.04
C VAL A 22 5.08 -21.09 8.97
N CYS A 23 3.97 -21.00 8.27
CA CYS A 23 3.69 -19.88 7.35
C CYS A 23 2.25 -19.42 7.53
N HIS A 24 2.07 -18.13 7.77
CA HIS A 24 0.74 -17.54 7.74
C HIS A 24 0.52 -16.81 6.41
N LEU A 25 -0.74 -16.72 6.00
CA LEU A 25 -1.17 -16.03 4.77
C LEU A 25 -2.21 -14.98 5.11
N ASN A 26 -2.25 -13.89 4.32
CA ASN A 26 -3.40 -12.99 4.32
C ASN A 26 -4.16 -13.14 2.99
N LEU A 27 -5.38 -13.66 3.06
CA LEU A 27 -6.16 -13.87 1.85
C LEU A 27 -6.56 -12.56 1.15
N HIS A 28 -6.62 -11.45 1.90
CA HIS A 28 -6.90 -10.10 1.37
C HIS A 28 -5.73 -9.46 0.62
N LYS A 29 -4.60 -10.13 0.49
CA LYS A 29 -3.46 -9.65 -0.31
C LYS A 29 -3.38 -10.42 -1.61
N THR A 30 -2.96 -11.68 -1.57
CA THR A 30 -2.70 -12.49 -2.76
C THR A 30 -3.93 -13.29 -3.25
N PHE A 31 -4.93 -13.50 -2.39
CA PHE A 31 -6.01 -14.46 -2.64
C PHE A 31 -7.41 -13.81 -2.70
N CYS A 32 -7.46 -12.54 -3.07
CA CYS A 32 -8.63 -11.86 -3.62
C CYS A 32 -9.79 -11.53 -2.66
N ILE A 33 -9.73 -11.85 -1.37
CA ILE A 33 -10.79 -11.41 -0.46
C ILE A 33 -10.69 -9.92 -0.18
N PRO A 34 -11.82 -9.21 0.08
CA PRO A 34 -11.77 -7.82 0.48
C PRO A 34 -11.17 -7.67 1.88
N HIS A 35 -10.40 -6.58 2.07
CA HIS A 35 -9.99 -6.10 3.39
C HIS A 35 -10.66 -4.78 3.74
N GLY A 36 -10.64 -3.86 2.80
CA GLY A 36 -11.23 -2.53 2.68
C GLY A 36 -12.05 -2.03 3.86
N GLY A 37 -11.48 -1.17 4.70
CA GLY A 37 -12.21 -0.56 5.80
C GLY A 37 -12.54 -1.50 6.97
N GLY A 38 -11.89 -2.64 7.12
CA GLY A 38 -12.08 -3.57 8.23
C GLY A 38 -13.04 -4.73 7.94
N GLY A 39 -13.09 -5.20 6.71
CA GLY A 39 -13.85 -6.38 6.33
C GLY A 39 -13.42 -7.64 7.08
N PRO A 40 -14.16 -8.74 6.93
CA PRO A 40 -13.88 -9.98 7.63
C PRO A 40 -12.48 -10.51 7.29
N GLY A 41 -11.66 -10.72 8.31
CA GLY A 41 -10.29 -11.22 8.17
C GLY A 41 -10.24 -12.74 8.01
N MET A 42 -9.28 -13.21 7.23
CA MET A 42 -8.95 -14.63 7.09
C MET A 42 -7.45 -14.77 6.85
N GLY A 43 -6.78 -15.47 7.77
CA GLY A 43 -5.36 -15.71 7.72
C GLY A 43 -5.05 -17.19 7.96
N PRO A 44 -5.06 -18.03 6.92
CA PRO A 44 -4.69 -19.44 7.06
C PRO A 44 -3.26 -19.62 7.57
N ILE A 45 -3.05 -20.63 8.39
CA ILE A 45 -1.76 -21.06 8.89
C ILE A 45 -1.43 -22.43 8.33
N GLY A 46 -0.29 -22.54 7.66
CA GLY A 46 0.33 -23.80 7.29
C GLY A 46 1.47 -24.16 8.24
N VAL A 47 1.53 -25.41 8.68
CA VAL A 47 2.59 -25.87 9.59
C VAL A 47 3.25 -27.14 9.07
N ALA A 48 4.53 -27.34 9.45
CA ALA A 48 5.24 -28.58 9.23
C ALA A 48 4.64 -29.72 10.09
N ALA A 49 4.78 -30.96 9.66
CA ALA A 49 4.12 -32.12 10.26
C ALA A 49 4.37 -32.26 11.79
N HIS A 50 5.57 -31.94 12.27
CA HIS A 50 5.92 -32.03 13.69
C HIS A 50 5.16 -31.02 14.57
N LEU A 51 4.58 -29.96 14.00
CA LEU A 51 3.78 -28.96 14.71
C LEU A 51 2.26 -29.24 14.63
N ALA A 52 1.82 -30.13 13.75
CA ALA A 52 0.41 -30.44 13.59
C ALA A 52 -0.28 -30.94 14.89
N PRO A 53 0.37 -31.73 15.77
CA PRO A 53 -0.22 -32.14 17.04
C PRO A 53 -0.58 -30.97 17.98
N PHE A 54 0.06 -29.81 17.83
CA PHE A 54 -0.09 -28.66 18.72
C PHE A 54 -1.03 -27.58 18.16
N LEU A 55 -1.65 -27.80 17.02
CA LEU A 55 -2.61 -26.85 16.46
C LEU A 55 -3.75 -26.53 17.43
N PRO A 56 -4.26 -25.29 17.48
CA PRO A 56 -5.27 -24.88 18.46
C PRO A 56 -6.53 -25.72 18.44
N GLY A 57 -6.97 -26.12 19.65
CA GLY A 57 -8.28 -26.75 19.85
C GLY A 57 -9.39 -25.70 19.93
N HIS A 58 -10.64 -26.19 20.08
CA HIS A 58 -11.79 -25.31 20.30
C HIS A 58 -12.84 -26.02 21.18
N PRO A 59 -13.50 -25.31 22.14
CA PRO A 59 -14.42 -25.95 23.09
C PRO A 59 -15.76 -26.40 22.49
N VAL A 60 -16.14 -25.84 21.34
CA VAL A 60 -17.46 -26.11 20.70
C VAL A 60 -17.34 -27.02 19.49
N VAL A 61 -16.23 -26.94 18.74
CA VAL A 61 -16.02 -27.76 17.53
C VAL A 61 -14.71 -28.54 17.67
N THR A 62 -14.68 -29.76 17.15
CA THR A 62 -13.46 -30.58 17.17
C THR A 62 -12.45 -30.02 16.16
N THR A 63 -11.44 -29.34 16.66
CA THR A 63 -10.29 -28.82 15.91
C THR A 63 -9.00 -29.13 16.67
N GLY A 64 -7.87 -28.89 16.01
CA GLY A 64 -6.57 -29.09 16.65
C GLY A 64 -6.02 -30.50 16.55
N GLY A 65 -4.80 -30.63 17.07
CA GLY A 65 -4.06 -31.90 17.10
C GLY A 65 -4.22 -32.67 18.41
N SER A 66 -3.51 -33.79 18.54
CA SER A 66 -3.55 -34.65 19.74
C SER A 66 -3.02 -33.99 21.01
N GLN A 67 -2.24 -32.93 20.88
CA GLN A 67 -1.69 -32.12 21.99
C GLN A 67 -2.06 -30.64 21.81
N ALA A 68 -3.31 -30.40 21.37
CA ALA A 68 -3.80 -29.07 21.02
C ALA A 68 -3.56 -28.03 22.12
N ILE A 69 -3.09 -26.84 21.72
CA ILE A 69 -3.09 -25.68 22.60
C ILE A 69 -4.51 -25.13 22.78
N PRO A 70 -4.77 -24.30 23.80
CA PRO A 70 -6.08 -23.65 23.96
C PRO A 70 -6.52 -22.88 22.71
N PRO A 71 -7.84 -22.58 22.57
CA PRO A 71 -8.33 -21.79 21.44
C PRO A 71 -7.74 -20.39 21.45
N ILE A 72 -7.39 -19.89 20.26
CA ILE A 72 -6.82 -18.55 20.08
C ILE A 72 -7.84 -17.50 19.65
N SER A 73 -9.02 -17.94 19.20
CA SER A 73 -10.13 -17.05 18.83
C SER A 73 -11.47 -17.73 19.06
N ALA A 74 -12.53 -16.91 19.22
CA ALA A 74 -13.90 -17.42 19.36
C ALA A 74 -14.45 -18.07 18.07
N ALA A 75 -13.95 -17.67 16.91
CA ALA A 75 -14.33 -18.24 15.61
C ALA A 75 -13.18 -19.12 15.08
N PRO A 76 -13.24 -20.45 15.18
CA PRO A 76 -12.13 -21.35 14.86
C PRO A 76 -11.76 -21.35 13.37
N TRP A 77 -12.72 -20.99 12.52
CA TRP A 77 -12.53 -20.91 11.07
C TRP A 77 -12.42 -19.47 10.56
N GLY A 78 -12.27 -18.48 11.45
CA GLY A 78 -12.35 -17.06 11.10
C GLY A 78 -13.69 -16.72 10.43
N SER A 79 -13.68 -15.88 9.41
CA SER A 79 -14.86 -15.52 8.61
C SER A 79 -15.02 -16.51 7.45
N ALA A 80 -15.43 -17.75 7.74
CA ALA A 80 -15.37 -18.88 6.81
C ALA A 80 -16.14 -18.66 5.49
N SER A 81 -17.22 -17.88 5.49
CA SER A 81 -18.01 -17.58 4.28
C SER A 81 -17.19 -16.87 3.19
N ILE A 82 -16.16 -16.11 3.56
CA ILE A 82 -15.32 -15.37 2.62
C ILE A 82 -14.36 -16.29 1.84
N LEU A 83 -14.15 -17.53 2.29
CA LEU A 83 -13.31 -18.50 1.61
C LEU A 83 -13.82 -18.84 0.20
N LEU A 84 -15.12 -18.67 -0.06
CA LEU A 84 -15.71 -18.89 -1.39
C LEU A 84 -15.11 -17.94 -2.43
N ILE A 85 -14.70 -16.74 -2.05
CA ILE A 85 -14.04 -15.78 -2.94
C ILE A 85 -12.67 -16.31 -3.35
N SER A 86 -11.83 -16.69 -2.38
CA SER A 86 -10.52 -17.28 -2.67
C SER A 86 -10.65 -18.59 -3.45
N TRP A 87 -11.64 -19.42 -3.11
CA TRP A 87 -11.91 -20.66 -3.84
C TRP A 87 -12.24 -20.38 -5.31
N ALA A 88 -13.14 -19.43 -5.58
CA ALA A 88 -13.51 -19.06 -6.94
C ALA A 88 -12.30 -18.49 -7.71
N TYR A 89 -11.51 -17.62 -7.08
CA TYR A 89 -10.29 -17.06 -7.66
C TYR A 89 -9.29 -18.15 -8.05
N LEU A 90 -8.99 -19.08 -7.12
CA LEU A 90 -8.07 -20.17 -7.36
C LEU A 90 -8.57 -21.09 -8.49
N HIS A 91 -9.89 -21.33 -8.54
CA HIS A 91 -10.50 -22.17 -9.54
C HIS A 91 -10.48 -21.57 -10.95
N LEU A 92 -10.76 -20.27 -11.04
CA LEU A 92 -10.72 -19.50 -12.29
C LEU A 92 -9.31 -19.35 -12.85
N MET A 93 -8.34 -19.06 -11.98
CA MET A 93 -6.95 -18.85 -12.39
C MET A 93 -6.23 -20.16 -12.71
N GLY A 94 -6.50 -21.21 -11.95
CA GLY A 94 -5.76 -22.47 -12.02
C GLY A 94 -4.27 -22.27 -11.72
N GLY A 95 -3.50 -23.35 -11.70
CA GLY A 95 -2.06 -23.29 -11.37
C GLY A 95 -1.23 -22.49 -12.38
N ILE A 96 -1.63 -22.49 -13.66
CA ILE A 96 -0.93 -21.71 -14.70
C ILE A 96 -1.20 -20.23 -14.50
N GLY A 97 -2.46 -19.82 -14.36
CA GLY A 97 -2.83 -18.42 -14.18
C GLY A 97 -2.21 -17.80 -12.93
N LEU A 98 -2.23 -18.50 -11.80
CA LEU A 98 -1.60 -18.04 -10.56
C LEU A 98 -0.09 -17.82 -10.70
N ARG A 99 0.61 -18.73 -11.40
CA ARG A 99 2.04 -18.57 -11.66
C ARG A 99 2.34 -17.40 -12.59
N GLU A 100 1.53 -17.22 -13.63
CA GLU A 100 1.68 -16.05 -14.52
C GLU A 100 1.39 -14.74 -13.76
N ALA A 101 0.36 -14.68 -12.92
CA ALA A 101 0.10 -13.54 -12.04
C ALA A 101 1.32 -13.17 -11.20
N THR A 102 1.96 -14.15 -10.55
CA THR A 102 3.20 -13.92 -9.79
C THR A 102 4.32 -13.35 -10.66
N LYS A 103 4.51 -13.88 -11.87
CA LYS A 103 5.53 -13.37 -12.81
C LYS A 103 5.25 -11.94 -13.23
N PHE A 104 3.99 -11.60 -13.51
CA PHE A 104 3.60 -10.23 -13.86
C PHE A 104 3.76 -9.28 -12.69
N ALA A 105 3.44 -9.67 -11.47
CA ALA A 105 3.68 -8.86 -10.28
C ALA A 105 5.17 -8.51 -10.13
N ILE A 106 6.06 -9.49 -10.28
CA ILE A 106 7.51 -9.28 -10.25
C ILE A 106 7.97 -8.40 -11.42
N LEU A 107 7.47 -8.63 -12.62
CA LEU A 107 7.83 -7.85 -13.80
C LEU A 107 7.42 -6.38 -13.63
N SER A 108 6.19 -6.11 -13.19
CA SER A 108 5.65 -4.77 -12.98
C SER A 108 6.44 -3.97 -11.95
N ALA A 109 6.81 -4.60 -10.82
CA ALA A 109 7.65 -3.95 -9.81
C ALA A 109 9.06 -3.62 -10.34
N ASN A 110 9.65 -4.53 -11.11
CA ASN A 110 10.94 -4.30 -11.74
C ASN A 110 10.89 -3.25 -12.85
N TYR A 111 9.77 -3.14 -13.56
CA TYR A 111 9.55 -2.09 -14.55
C TYR A 111 9.54 -0.71 -13.89
N ILE A 112 8.77 -0.53 -12.81
CA ILE A 112 8.73 0.72 -12.03
C ILE A 112 10.12 1.03 -11.47
N ALA A 113 10.79 0.06 -10.84
CA ALA A 113 12.13 0.24 -10.30
C ALA A 113 13.13 0.71 -11.37
N ALA A 114 13.09 0.12 -12.57
CA ALA A 114 13.94 0.51 -13.69
C ALA A 114 13.66 1.93 -14.21
N ARG A 115 12.38 2.31 -14.26
CA ARG A 115 11.94 3.64 -14.70
C ARG A 115 12.32 4.75 -13.71
N LEU A 116 12.32 4.45 -12.41
CA LEU A 116 12.45 5.46 -11.36
C LEU A 116 13.83 5.51 -10.68
N LYS A 117 14.71 4.54 -10.88
CA LYS A 117 15.99 4.40 -10.15
C LYS A 117 16.91 5.62 -10.19
N ASP A 118 16.89 6.39 -11.28
CA ASP A 118 17.75 7.57 -11.44
C ASP A 118 17.13 8.82 -10.77
N ALA A 119 15.84 8.80 -10.51
CA ALA A 119 15.09 9.88 -9.84
C ALA A 119 14.89 9.60 -8.34
N PHE A 120 14.68 8.34 -7.99
CA PHE A 120 14.44 7.83 -6.63
C PHE A 120 15.22 6.52 -6.46
N PRO A 121 16.29 6.51 -5.66
CA PRO A 121 17.08 5.28 -5.44
C PRO A 121 16.21 4.12 -4.94
N VAL A 122 16.43 2.92 -5.47
CA VAL A 122 15.81 1.69 -4.97
C VAL A 122 16.67 1.18 -3.80
N LEU A 123 16.09 1.14 -2.59
CA LEU A 123 16.85 0.86 -1.38
C LEU A 123 17.32 -0.59 -1.29
N TYR A 124 16.47 -1.54 -1.66
CA TYR A 124 16.77 -2.96 -1.61
C TYR A 124 16.63 -3.60 -2.97
N ALA A 125 17.68 -4.30 -3.39
CA ALA A 125 17.68 -5.10 -4.59
C ALA A 125 18.53 -6.36 -4.38
N GLY A 126 18.22 -7.42 -5.11
CA GLY A 126 19.01 -8.62 -5.15
C GLY A 126 20.35 -8.43 -5.90
N LYS A 127 21.16 -9.48 -5.95
CA LYS A 127 22.51 -9.46 -6.57
C LYS A 127 22.54 -8.95 -8.02
N ASN A 128 21.43 -9.11 -8.75
CA ASN A 128 21.31 -8.68 -10.16
C ASN A 128 20.59 -7.32 -10.30
N GLY A 129 20.46 -6.55 -9.22
CA GLY A 129 19.76 -5.26 -9.22
C GLY A 129 18.23 -5.39 -9.45
N ARG A 130 17.66 -6.56 -9.18
CA ARG A 130 16.24 -6.84 -9.33
C ARG A 130 15.53 -6.86 -7.98
N VAL A 131 14.25 -6.44 -8.00
CA VAL A 131 13.34 -6.52 -6.87
C VAL A 131 12.37 -7.69 -7.03
N ALA A 132 11.63 -8.03 -5.97
CA ALA A 132 10.54 -9.00 -6.01
C ALA A 132 9.26 -8.38 -6.59
N HIS A 133 8.13 -8.50 -5.92
CA HIS A 133 6.83 -7.95 -6.35
C HIS A 133 6.60 -6.49 -5.91
N GLU A 134 7.51 -5.93 -5.17
CA GLU A 134 7.48 -4.55 -4.67
C GLU A 134 8.87 -3.92 -4.72
N CYS A 135 8.92 -2.60 -4.82
CA CYS A 135 10.18 -1.86 -4.75
C CYS A 135 10.10 -0.75 -3.69
N ILE A 136 11.21 -0.57 -2.98
CA ILE A 136 11.33 0.44 -1.93
C ILE A 136 12.08 1.64 -2.50
N LEU A 137 11.37 2.74 -2.71
CA LEU A 137 11.96 4.01 -3.17
C LEU A 137 12.44 4.82 -1.98
N ASP A 138 13.70 5.18 -1.99
CA ASP A 138 14.33 5.95 -0.92
C ASP A 138 14.19 7.47 -1.17
N VAL A 139 13.43 8.15 -0.32
CA VAL A 139 13.22 9.61 -0.42
C VAL A 139 13.86 10.37 0.74
N ARG A 140 14.64 9.70 1.59
CA ARG A 140 15.23 10.28 2.81
C ARG A 140 16.14 11.48 2.52
N GLN A 141 16.89 11.43 1.42
CA GLN A 141 17.82 12.51 1.06
C GLN A 141 17.10 13.80 0.66
N LEU A 142 15.86 13.71 0.19
CA LEU A 142 15.06 14.87 -0.24
C LEU A 142 14.74 15.81 0.91
N LYS A 143 14.64 15.30 2.14
CA LYS A 143 14.43 16.13 3.33
C LYS A 143 15.59 17.15 3.53
N ALA A 144 16.82 16.72 3.34
CA ALA A 144 17.98 17.60 3.49
C ALA A 144 18.06 18.62 2.34
N SER A 145 17.88 18.19 1.10
CA SER A 145 18.04 19.05 -0.09
C SER A 145 16.89 20.02 -0.31
N SER A 146 15.64 19.59 -0.08
CA SER A 146 14.43 20.34 -0.43
C SER A 146 13.43 20.52 0.71
N GLY A 147 13.61 19.85 1.86
CA GLY A 147 12.61 19.81 2.93
C GLY A 147 11.45 18.86 2.67
N VAL A 148 11.43 18.18 1.52
CA VAL A 148 10.34 17.26 1.13
C VAL A 148 10.51 15.91 1.82
N GLU A 149 9.44 15.42 2.41
CA GLU A 149 9.35 14.12 3.08
C GLU A 149 8.47 13.13 2.31
N ALA A 150 8.53 11.86 2.69
CA ALA A 150 7.72 10.82 2.07
C ALA A 150 6.21 11.14 2.09
N GLU A 151 5.72 11.75 3.18
CA GLU A 151 4.33 12.19 3.28
C GLU A 151 3.98 13.26 2.24
N ASP A 152 4.90 14.20 1.95
CA ASP A 152 4.67 15.25 0.95
C ASP A 152 4.50 14.64 -0.45
N VAL A 153 5.35 13.67 -0.79
CA VAL A 153 5.25 12.92 -2.06
C VAL A 153 3.92 12.16 -2.13
N ALA A 154 3.54 11.48 -1.05
CA ALA A 154 2.29 10.74 -0.98
C ALA A 154 1.06 11.63 -1.15
N LYS A 155 1.03 12.78 -0.46
CA LYS A 155 -0.05 13.77 -0.59
C LYS A 155 -0.09 14.38 -1.99
N ARG A 156 1.08 14.63 -2.60
CA ARG A 156 1.14 15.15 -3.95
C ARG A 156 0.65 14.13 -5.00
N LEU A 157 0.91 12.84 -4.82
CA LEU A 157 0.36 11.77 -5.67
C LEU A 157 -1.17 11.78 -5.73
N MET A 158 -1.86 12.21 -4.66
CA MET A 158 -3.32 12.36 -4.68
C MET A 158 -3.78 13.40 -5.72
N ASP A 159 -3.03 14.48 -5.94
CA ASP A 159 -3.33 15.46 -6.99
C ASP A 159 -3.14 14.88 -8.41
N TYR A 160 -2.28 13.86 -8.53
CA TYR A 160 -2.09 13.08 -9.76
C TYR A 160 -3.12 11.95 -9.93
N GLY A 161 -4.02 11.78 -8.95
CA GLY A 161 -5.09 10.77 -8.98
C GLY A 161 -4.62 9.39 -8.57
N PHE A 162 -3.63 9.30 -7.67
CA PHE A 162 -3.17 8.05 -7.08
C PHE A 162 -3.51 7.96 -5.60
N HIS A 163 -3.91 6.77 -5.17
CA HIS A 163 -3.78 6.39 -3.77
C HIS A 163 -2.29 6.14 -3.49
N ALA A 164 -1.74 6.81 -2.48
CA ALA A 164 -0.31 6.76 -2.25
C ALA A 164 0.18 5.36 -1.88
N PRO A 165 1.43 5.00 -2.24
CA PRO A 165 2.07 3.79 -1.75
C PRO A 165 2.21 3.79 -0.21
N THR A 166 2.47 2.62 0.38
CA THR A 166 2.75 2.49 1.81
C THR A 166 3.95 3.36 2.20
N LEU A 167 3.74 4.19 3.23
CA LEU A 167 4.74 5.14 3.72
C LEU A 167 5.62 4.52 4.79
N SER A 168 6.92 4.85 4.76
CA SER A 168 7.86 4.60 5.83
C SER A 168 7.93 3.13 6.26
N PHE A 169 7.80 2.23 5.31
CA PHE A 169 7.91 0.79 5.52
C PHE A 169 8.72 0.16 4.36
N PRO A 170 9.63 -0.79 4.64
CA PRO A 170 10.08 -1.27 5.96
C PRO A 170 11.02 -0.28 6.70
N VAL A 171 11.39 0.81 6.08
CA VAL A 171 12.30 1.83 6.63
C VAL A 171 11.62 3.19 6.62
N ALA A 172 11.76 3.93 7.72
CA ALA A 172 11.23 5.30 7.82
C ALA A 172 11.78 6.19 6.68
N GLY A 173 10.90 6.99 6.09
CA GLY A 173 11.24 7.90 4.98
C GLY A 173 11.41 7.21 3.63
N THR A 174 10.74 6.09 3.41
CA THR A 174 10.67 5.38 2.13
C THR A 174 9.23 5.25 1.63
N LEU A 175 9.08 4.86 0.38
CA LEU A 175 7.81 4.50 -0.25
C LEU A 175 7.91 3.05 -0.73
N MET A 176 7.01 2.20 -0.29
CA MET A 176 6.90 0.81 -0.77
C MET A 176 5.85 0.75 -1.88
N VAL A 177 6.32 0.52 -3.10
CA VAL A 177 5.46 0.48 -4.29
C VAL A 177 5.23 -0.96 -4.71
N GLU A 178 3.99 -1.37 -4.69
CA GLU A 178 3.53 -2.69 -5.14
C GLU A 178 2.47 -2.52 -6.23
N PRO A 179 2.83 -2.70 -7.52
CA PRO A 179 1.87 -2.55 -8.62
C PRO A 179 0.94 -3.76 -8.78
N THR A 180 1.26 -4.88 -8.18
CA THR A 180 0.63 -6.19 -8.37
C THR A 180 0.68 -6.70 -9.82
N GLU A 181 -0.06 -7.74 -10.14
CA GLU A 181 -0.27 -8.26 -11.50
C GLU A 181 -1.42 -7.58 -12.24
N SER A 182 -2.26 -6.83 -11.53
CA SER A 182 -3.53 -6.32 -12.07
C SER A 182 -3.42 -4.97 -12.78
N GLU A 183 -2.32 -4.24 -12.60
CA GLU A 183 -2.14 -2.95 -13.24
C GLU A 183 -1.66 -3.10 -14.69
N PRO A 184 -2.33 -2.48 -15.67
CA PRO A 184 -1.88 -2.49 -17.07
C PRO A 184 -0.65 -1.58 -17.24
N LEU A 185 0.14 -1.83 -18.29
CA LEU A 185 1.35 -1.06 -18.60
C LEU A 185 1.09 0.46 -18.63
N ALA A 186 -0.03 0.89 -19.21
CA ALA A 186 -0.39 2.30 -19.27
C ALA A 186 -0.55 2.94 -17.87
N GLU A 187 -1.01 2.18 -16.87
CA GLU A 187 -1.11 2.66 -15.49
C GLU A 187 0.26 2.70 -14.80
N LEU A 188 1.11 1.71 -15.07
CA LEU A 188 2.50 1.74 -14.60
C LEU A 188 3.25 2.95 -15.18
N ASP A 189 3.06 3.25 -16.46
CA ASP A 189 3.62 4.44 -17.11
C ASP A 189 3.10 5.72 -16.47
N ARG A 190 1.78 5.81 -16.26
CA ARG A 190 1.14 6.96 -15.62
C ARG A 190 1.69 7.22 -14.22
N PHE A 191 1.92 6.15 -13.45
CA PHE A 191 2.53 6.26 -12.11
C PHE A 191 3.98 6.76 -12.20
N CYS A 192 4.78 6.17 -13.07
CA CYS A 192 6.16 6.59 -13.27
C CYS A 192 6.25 8.07 -13.71
N ASP A 193 5.39 8.48 -14.65
CA ASP A 193 5.35 9.87 -15.14
C ASP A 193 4.94 10.84 -14.03
N ALA A 194 3.99 10.46 -13.16
CA ALA A 194 3.62 11.26 -11.99
C ALA A 194 4.80 11.40 -11.01
N MET A 195 5.50 10.32 -10.71
CA MET A 195 6.68 10.34 -9.84
C MET A 195 7.81 11.20 -10.43
N LEU A 196 8.07 11.11 -11.73
CA LEU A 196 9.07 11.92 -12.40
C LEU A 196 8.68 13.41 -12.42
N ALA A 197 7.40 13.73 -12.60
CA ALA A 197 6.89 15.10 -12.50
C ALA A 197 7.05 15.64 -11.06
N ILE A 198 6.75 14.85 -10.05
CA ILE A 198 6.99 15.21 -8.64
C ILE A 198 8.49 15.44 -8.40
N ARG A 199 9.38 14.62 -8.98
CA ARG A 199 10.83 14.82 -8.88
C ARG A 199 11.27 16.15 -9.51
N ALA A 200 10.63 16.55 -10.61
CA ALA A 200 10.89 17.85 -11.23
C ALA A 200 10.41 19.03 -10.34
N GLU A 201 9.25 18.89 -9.67
CA GLU A 201 8.80 19.88 -8.68
C GLU A 201 9.79 19.99 -7.50
N ILE A 202 10.33 18.85 -7.02
CA ILE A 202 11.37 18.83 -5.97
C ILE A 202 12.65 19.52 -6.47
N LYS A 203 13.04 19.28 -7.71
CA LYS A 203 14.19 19.94 -8.32
C LYS A 203 14.02 21.48 -8.36
N ALA A 204 12.83 21.96 -8.65
CA ALA A 204 12.52 23.39 -8.62
C ALA A 204 12.66 24.00 -7.22
N ILE A 205 12.41 23.22 -6.17
CA ILE A 205 12.66 23.64 -4.78
C ILE A 205 14.18 23.65 -4.51
N GLU A 206 14.90 22.63 -4.91
CA GLU A 206 16.35 22.53 -4.77
C GLU A 206 17.08 23.67 -5.47
N ASP A 207 16.58 24.12 -6.63
CA ASP A 207 17.14 25.22 -7.42
C ASP A 207 16.67 26.62 -6.93
N GLY A 208 15.81 26.68 -5.90
CA GLY A 208 15.30 27.94 -5.37
C GLY A 208 14.20 28.60 -6.21
N THR A 209 13.70 27.94 -7.26
CA THR A 209 12.58 28.42 -8.10
C THR A 209 11.25 28.37 -7.35
N LEU A 210 11.08 27.38 -6.47
CA LEU A 210 9.95 27.27 -5.56
C LEU A 210 10.43 27.39 -4.11
N PRO A 211 9.66 28.06 -3.24
CA PRO A 211 10.02 28.16 -1.81
C PRO A 211 10.00 26.79 -1.12
N ARG A 212 10.91 26.60 -0.17
CA ARG A 212 11.08 25.33 0.56
C ARG A 212 9.83 24.90 1.32
N ASP A 213 9.16 25.84 1.98
CA ASP A 213 8.03 25.54 2.87
C ASP A 213 6.66 25.93 2.29
N HIS A 214 6.65 26.51 1.08
CA HIS A 214 5.44 27.05 0.46
C HIS A 214 5.38 26.67 -1.03
N ASN A 215 5.10 25.42 -1.33
CA ASN A 215 5.15 24.82 -2.66
C ASN A 215 4.03 23.78 -2.86
N PRO A 216 3.83 23.26 -4.08
CA PRO A 216 2.76 22.30 -4.36
C PRO A 216 2.79 21.03 -3.50
N LEU A 217 3.98 20.51 -3.14
CA LEU A 217 4.11 19.32 -2.31
C LEU A 217 3.70 19.56 -0.87
N LYS A 218 4.10 20.70 -0.30
CA LYS A 218 3.75 21.09 1.09
C LYS A 218 2.27 21.39 1.27
N HIS A 219 1.59 21.83 0.22
CA HIS A 219 0.16 22.15 0.25
C HIS A 219 -0.76 21.06 -0.31
N ALA A 220 -0.19 20.00 -0.90
CA ALA A 220 -0.97 18.89 -1.40
C ALA A 220 -1.69 18.13 -0.26
N PRO A 221 -2.84 17.54 -0.52
CA PRO A 221 -3.59 17.55 -1.78
C PRO A 221 -4.43 18.82 -1.95
N HIS A 222 -4.80 19.14 -3.21
CA HIS A 222 -5.58 20.33 -3.57
C HIS A 222 -7.03 19.95 -3.92
N PRO A 223 -7.96 19.92 -2.96
CA PRO A 223 -9.37 19.66 -3.25
C PRO A 223 -10.02 20.83 -3.97
N GLN A 224 -11.14 20.56 -4.64
CA GLN A 224 -11.87 21.55 -5.42
C GLN A 224 -12.18 22.82 -4.62
N ALA A 225 -12.62 22.70 -3.37
CA ALA A 225 -12.95 23.83 -2.52
C ALA A 225 -11.78 24.82 -2.32
N VAL A 226 -10.56 24.32 -2.23
CA VAL A 226 -9.35 25.16 -2.12
C VAL A 226 -9.05 25.88 -3.42
N VAL A 227 -9.26 25.22 -4.55
CA VAL A 227 -8.91 25.74 -5.87
C VAL A 227 -9.87 26.83 -6.35
N ILE A 228 -11.17 26.70 -6.04
CA ILE A 228 -12.21 27.68 -6.42
C ILE A 228 -12.34 28.86 -5.45
N ALA A 229 -11.61 28.84 -4.33
CA ALA A 229 -11.64 29.96 -3.37
C ALA A 229 -11.28 31.27 -4.07
N SER A 230 -11.89 32.39 -3.62
CA SER A 230 -11.66 33.71 -4.18
C SER A 230 -10.21 34.19 -4.05
N THR A 231 -9.54 33.76 -2.97
CA THR A 231 -8.14 34.08 -2.70
C THR A 231 -7.23 32.90 -3.05
N TRP A 232 -6.05 33.22 -3.59
CA TRP A 232 -4.98 32.25 -3.86
C TRP A 232 -3.65 32.86 -3.47
N ASP A 233 -3.19 32.58 -2.29
CA ASP A 233 -1.99 33.14 -1.66
C ASP A 233 -0.74 32.28 -1.85
N ARG A 234 -0.69 31.49 -2.93
CA ARG A 234 0.37 30.51 -3.17
C ARG A 234 1.30 30.95 -4.31
N PRO A 235 2.62 30.69 -4.23
CA PRO A 235 3.60 31.12 -5.22
C PRO A 235 3.60 30.26 -6.50
N TYR A 236 2.58 29.46 -6.72
CA TYR A 236 2.36 28.66 -7.92
C TYR A 236 0.90 28.80 -8.36
N SER A 237 0.64 28.51 -9.64
CA SER A 237 -0.70 28.69 -10.20
C SER A 237 -1.68 27.59 -9.76
N ARG A 238 -2.99 27.90 -9.82
CA ARG A 238 -4.03 26.88 -9.63
C ARG A 238 -3.88 25.72 -10.62
N GLU A 239 -3.49 26.01 -11.85
CA GLU A 239 -3.24 25.00 -12.88
C GLU A 239 -2.11 24.04 -12.47
N GLN A 240 -0.97 24.55 -12.00
CA GLN A 240 0.11 23.72 -11.46
C GLN A 240 -0.34 22.88 -10.27
N ALA A 241 -1.22 23.41 -9.43
CA ALA A 241 -1.77 22.69 -8.28
C ALA A 241 -2.53 21.43 -8.73
N VAL A 242 -3.42 21.55 -9.71
CA VAL A 242 -4.41 20.49 -10.01
C VAL A 242 -4.25 19.78 -11.34
N PHE A 243 -3.56 20.40 -12.30
CA PHE A 243 -3.35 19.84 -13.63
C PHE A 243 -1.86 19.73 -13.99
N PRO A 244 -1.04 19.08 -13.14
CA PRO A 244 0.41 19.02 -13.34
C PRO A 244 0.84 18.22 -14.56
N THR A 245 -0.06 17.41 -15.16
CA THR A 245 0.21 16.63 -16.38
C THR A 245 -0.94 16.73 -17.38
N ALA A 246 -0.67 16.34 -18.64
CA ALA A 246 -1.70 16.25 -19.66
C ALA A 246 -2.80 15.24 -19.29
N HIS A 247 -2.45 14.17 -18.60
CA HIS A 247 -3.42 13.19 -18.11
C HIS A 247 -4.40 13.82 -17.11
N THR A 248 -3.90 14.54 -16.12
CA THR A 248 -4.74 15.16 -15.10
C THR A 248 -5.65 16.26 -15.66
N LYS A 249 -5.31 16.87 -16.81
CA LYS A 249 -6.21 17.80 -17.53
C LYS A 249 -7.43 17.08 -18.12
N LYS A 250 -7.27 15.86 -18.60
CA LYS A 250 -8.34 15.07 -19.23
C LYS A 250 -9.13 14.21 -18.25
N HIS A 251 -8.46 13.69 -17.23
CA HIS A 251 -8.98 12.67 -16.31
C HIS A 251 -8.70 13.06 -14.87
N LYS A 252 -9.20 14.23 -14.43
CA LYS A 252 -8.99 14.71 -13.07
C LYS A 252 -9.78 13.90 -12.06
N TYR A 253 -9.08 13.31 -11.10
CA TYR A 253 -9.66 12.84 -9.85
C TYR A 253 -9.41 13.90 -8.77
N TRP A 254 -10.49 14.38 -8.14
CA TRP A 254 -10.40 15.41 -7.12
C TRP A 254 -10.22 14.81 -5.74
N PRO A 255 -9.14 15.17 -4.99
CA PRO A 255 -9.06 14.85 -3.58
C PRO A 255 -10.25 15.43 -2.81
N THR A 256 -10.78 14.67 -1.86
CA THR A 256 -11.99 15.07 -1.10
C THR A 256 -11.67 16.05 0.02
N VAL A 257 -10.47 15.99 0.59
CA VAL A 257 -10.04 16.83 1.70
C VAL A 257 -8.65 17.42 1.43
N ALA A 258 -8.35 18.58 2.01
CA ALA A 258 -7.01 19.15 2.06
C ALA A 258 -6.11 18.35 3.03
N ARG A 259 -4.86 18.77 3.18
CA ARG A 259 -3.90 18.09 4.07
C ARG A 259 -4.41 18.01 5.50
N VAL A 260 -4.51 16.78 6.00
CA VAL A 260 -4.87 16.48 7.38
C VAL A 260 -3.58 16.41 8.22
N ASN A 261 -3.62 16.99 9.42
CA ASN A 261 -2.57 16.79 10.41
C ASN A 261 -2.85 15.53 11.22
N ASN A 262 -2.37 14.38 10.69
CA ASN A 262 -2.59 13.07 11.30
C ASN A 262 -2.03 13.01 12.74
N VAL A 263 -0.83 13.55 12.96
CA VAL A 263 -0.17 13.54 14.28
C VAL A 263 -0.98 14.33 15.31
N HIS A 264 -1.57 15.45 14.91
CA HIS A 264 -2.46 16.21 15.79
C HIS A 264 -3.72 15.37 16.09
N GLY A 265 -4.35 14.80 15.07
CA GLY A 265 -5.55 13.99 15.23
C GLY A 265 -5.35 12.80 16.16
N ASP A 266 -4.26 12.06 15.99
CA ASP A 266 -3.92 10.88 16.80
C ASP A 266 -3.68 11.23 18.28
N ARG A 267 -3.18 12.42 18.55
CA ARG A 267 -2.89 12.89 19.93
C ARG A 267 -4.05 13.60 20.60
N HIS A 268 -5.05 14.03 19.84
CA HIS A 268 -6.19 14.81 20.31
C HIS A 268 -7.48 14.16 19.85
N LEU A 269 -7.69 12.92 20.32
CA LEU A 269 -8.92 12.19 20.04
C LEU A 269 -10.09 12.90 20.69
N VAL A 270 -11.11 13.21 19.87
CA VAL A 270 -12.38 13.77 20.35
C VAL A 270 -13.47 12.74 20.14
N CYS A 271 -14.05 12.25 21.23
CA CYS A 271 -15.26 11.44 21.17
C CYS A 271 -16.48 12.38 21.23
N SER A 272 -17.26 12.39 20.16
CA SER A 272 -18.52 13.15 20.11
C SER A 272 -19.75 12.30 20.50
N CYS A 273 -19.52 11.08 21.02
CA CYS A 273 -20.60 10.23 21.51
C CYS A 273 -21.28 10.91 22.70
N PRO A 274 -22.60 11.14 22.67
CA PRO A 274 -23.32 11.64 23.82
C PRO A 274 -23.21 10.63 24.98
N PRO A 275 -23.26 11.11 26.23
CA PRO A 275 -23.25 10.23 27.38
C PRO A 275 -24.44 9.26 27.36
N THR A 276 -24.29 8.10 27.93
CA THR A 276 -25.35 7.07 27.94
C THR A 276 -26.65 7.54 28.60
N SER A 277 -26.57 8.52 29.50
CA SER A 277 -27.73 9.18 30.08
C SER A 277 -28.68 9.82 29.06
N ASP A 278 -28.13 10.27 27.93
CA ASP A 278 -28.94 10.93 26.88
C ASP A 278 -29.77 9.93 26.06
N TRP A 279 -29.53 8.63 26.25
CA TRP A 279 -30.25 7.52 25.61
C TRP A 279 -31.17 6.79 26.58
N ALA A 280 -31.19 7.18 27.86
CA ALA A 280 -32.10 6.64 28.87
C ALA A 280 -33.44 7.37 28.78
N THR A 281 -34.36 6.84 27.96
CA THR A 281 -35.79 7.26 27.90
C THR A 281 -36.68 6.27 28.63
#